data_a893f147572659fc05183f3276c66b21
#
_entry.id   a893f147572659fc05183f3276c66b21
#
_cell.length_a   1.000
_cell.length_b   1.000
_cell.length_c   1.000
_cell.angle_alpha   90.00
_cell.angle_beta   90.00
_cell.angle_gamma   90.00
#
_symmetry.space_group_name_H-M   'P 1'
#
loop_
_entity.id
_entity.type
_entity.pdbx_description
1 polymer ?
#
loop_
_entity_poly.entity_id
_entity_poly.type
_entity_poly.pdbx_seq_one_letter_code
_entity_poly.pdbx_strand_id
1 'polypeptide(L)'
;KKDYETPTGVFTILEKEKEHYSSTYDDAAMPMMQRLTWDGIALHAGKLPGYPASHGCVRLPKAFAERLYDVTQSGTPVIIADAASQPSSVYDPGLLLGAEAKDELGKASKKKKKPAFSKSNAVTSILVSSADKSIFVIQNGDIVAEGKAEIEDPGKKLGSNVFILEKGDEDGFTWQATGYSTGKKAAKPSTSVVQRIKPPADVQAAIDERMKPGIVFITTDRPATPETRSGKDFTVMDSEGK
;
A
#
# COMPACT_ATOMS: atom_id res chain seq x y z
N LYS A 1 13.85 -14.12 -14.78
CA LYS A 1 15.21 -13.92 -15.33
C LYS A 1 16.01 -13.18 -14.27
N LYS A 2 17.26 -13.55 -14.05
CA LYS A 2 18.22 -12.78 -13.23
C LYS A 2 18.24 -11.38 -13.84
N ASP A 3 18.11 -10.34 -13.11
CA ASP A 3 18.04 -8.93 -13.54
C ASP A 3 16.63 -8.37 -13.89
N TYR A 4 15.55 -9.20 -13.82
CA TYR A 4 14.17 -8.78 -14.07
C TYR A 4 13.23 -9.27 -12.95
N GLU A 5 13.69 -9.26 -11.73
CA GLU A 5 12.88 -9.66 -10.58
C GLU A 5 11.86 -8.56 -10.26
N THR A 6 10.66 -8.95 -9.83
CA THR A 6 9.68 -7.99 -9.33
C THR A 6 10.28 -7.27 -8.12
N PRO A 7 10.41 -5.94 -8.12
CA PRO A 7 11.00 -5.22 -7.00
C PRO A 7 10.14 -5.36 -5.74
N THR A 8 10.79 -5.54 -4.60
CA THR A 8 10.11 -5.50 -3.31
C THR A 8 9.85 -4.06 -2.90
N GLY A 9 8.64 -3.75 -2.43
CA GLY A 9 8.25 -2.40 -2.05
C GLY A 9 6.77 -2.26 -1.79
N VAL A 10 6.34 -1.01 -1.65
CA VAL A 10 4.94 -0.63 -1.46
C VAL A 10 4.47 0.15 -2.68
N PHE A 11 3.63 -0.48 -3.46
CA PHE A 11 3.06 0.08 -4.69
C PHE A 11 1.58 0.37 -4.51
N THR A 12 1.00 1.07 -5.46
CA THR A 12 -0.46 1.21 -5.60
C THR A 12 -0.87 0.81 -7.01
N ILE A 13 -2.10 0.37 -7.17
CA ILE A 13 -2.67 0.15 -8.50
C ILE A 13 -2.89 1.52 -9.14
N LEU A 14 -2.15 1.82 -10.21
CA LEU A 14 -2.22 3.08 -10.94
C LEU A 14 -3.35 3.06 -11.96
N GLU A 15 -3.49 1.95 -12.67
CA GLU A 15 -4.40 1.78 -13.80
C GLU A 15 -4.91 0.35 -13.85
N LYS A 16 -6.10 0.15 -14.44
CA LYS A 16 -6.72 -1.16 -14.59
C LYS A 16 -7.35 -1.30 -15.98
N GLU A 17 -6.97 -2.35 -16.70
CA GLU A 17 -7.55 -2.70 -17.99
C GLU A 17 -7.91 -4.18 -18.05
N LYS A 18 -9.14 -4.49 -18.51
CA LYS A 18 -9.57 -5.89 -18.65
C LYS A 18 -8.85 -6.60 -19.79
N GLU A 19 -8.64 -5.88 -20.87
CA GLU A 19 -7.94 -6.36 -22.07
C GLU A 19 -6.78 -5.40 -22.33
N HIS A 20 -5.58 -5.84 -22.04
CA HIS A 20 -4.35 -5.09 -22.24
C HIS A 20 -3.36 -5.93 -23.03
N TYR A 21 -2.60 -5.27 -23.87
CA TYR A 21 -1.51 -5.86 -24.66
C TYR A 21 -0.21 -5.10 -24.37
N SER A 22 0.86 -5.83 -24.18
CA SER A 22 2.15 -5.24 -23.89
C SER A 22 2.70 -4.48 -25.09
N SER A 23 2.97 -3.19 -24.93
CA SER A 23 3.68 -2.40 -25.95
C SER A 23 5.17 -2.76 -26.12
N THR A 24 5.72 -3.49 -25.14
CA THR A 24 7.16 -3.83 -25.07
C THR A 24 7.46 -5.26 -25.53
N TYR A 25 6.49 -6.17 -25.50
CA TYR A 25 6.69 -7.62 -25.73
C TYR A 25 5.69 -8.17 -26.73
N ASP A 26 5.91 -7.94 -28.01
CA ASP A 26 5.20 -8.54 -29.15
C ASP A 26 3.68 -8.65 -28.95
N ASP A 27 3.05 -7.60 -28.50
CA ASP A 27 1.61 -7.54 -28.18
C ASP A 27 1.14 -8.69 -27.27
N ALA A 28 1.99 -9.15 -26.36
CA ALA A 28 1.62 -10.20 -25.42
C ALA A 28 0.39 -9.83 -24.61
N ALA A 29 -0.64 -10.66 -24.64
CA ALA A 29 -1.88 -10.42 -23.90
C ALA A 29 -1.66 -10.44 -22.39
N MET A 30 -2.13 -9.40 -21.72
CA MET A 30 -2.09 -9.19 -20.28
C MET A 30 -3.50 -8.97 -19.72
N PRO A 31 -4.40 -9.96 -19.79
CA PRO A 31 -5.79 -9.79 -19.35
C PRO A 31 -5.88 -9.48 -17.85
N MET A 32 -6.88 -8.69 -17.46
CA MET A 32 -7.08 -8.24 -16.09
C MET A 32 -5.87 -7.48 -15.52
N MET A 33 -5.22 -6.67 -16.35
CA MET A 33 -4.03 -5.90 -16.01
C MET A 33 -4.35 -4.88 -14.91
N GLN A 34 -3.47 -4.83 -13.92
CA GLN A 34 -3.46 -3.84 -12.85
C GLN A 34 -2.03 -3.32 -12.73
N ARG A 35 -1.82 -2.11 -13.24
CA ARG A 35 -0.51 -1.47 -13.33
C ARG A 35 -0.01 -1.04 -11.97
N LEU A 36 1.23 -1.38 -11.64
CA LEU A 36 1.91 -0.96 -10.40
C LEU A 36 2.94 0.14 -10.64
N THR A 37 3.55 0.17 -11.81
CA THR A 37 4.54 1.18 -12.19
C THR A 37 4.30 1.64 -13.62
N TRP A 38 4.69 2.88 -13.94
CA TRP A 38 4.54 3.40 -15.31
C TRP A 38 5.50 2.74 -16.30
N ASP A 39 6.55 2.10 -15.80
CA ASP A 39 7.52 1.34 -16.60
C ASP A 39 7.09 -0.08 -16.92
N GLY A 40 5.85 -0.43 -16.58
CA GLY A 40 5.22 -1.65 -17.08
C GLY A 40 5.14 -2.81 -16.11
N ILE A 41 5.53 -2.66 -14.83
CA ILE A 41 5.25 -3.72 -13.84
C ILE A 41 3.77 -3.72 -13.51
N ALA A 42 3.14 -4.90 -13.63
CA ALA A 42 1.72 -5.08 -13.40
C ALA A 42 1.40 -6.46 -12.83
N LEU A 43 0.23 -6.57 -12.21
CA LEU A 43 -0.44 -7.84 -11.97
C LEU A 43 -1.33 -8.14 -13.18
N HIS A 44 -1.32 -9.37 -13.69
CA HIS A 44 -2.20 -9.75 -14.80
C HIS A 44 -2.43 -11.27 -14.86
N ALA A 45 -3.47 -11.71 -15.54
CA ALA A 45 -3.64 -13.14 -15.83
C ALA A 45 -2.61 -13.59 -16.87
N GLY A 46 -2.08 -14.81 -16.67
CA GLY A 46 -1.11 -15.36 -17.63
C GLY A 46 -0.77 -16.81 -17.38
N LYS A 47 0.01 -17.40 -18.28
CA LYS A 47 0.53 -18.74 -18.11
C LYS A 47 1.52 -18.78 -16.95
N LEU A 48 1.42 -19.80 -16.10
CA LEU A 48 2.27 -20.06 -14.94
C LEU A 48 3.17 -21.27 -15.22
N PRO A 49 4.34 -21.07 -15.82
CA PRO A 49 5.19 -22.21 -16.23
C PRO A 49 5.93 -22.86 -15.06
N GLY A 50 5.81 -22.32 -13.82
CA GLY A 50 6.52 -22.83 -12.64
C GLY A 50 7.95 -22.30 -12.47
N TYR A 51 8.38 -21.40 -13.32
CA TYR A 51 9.68 -20.71 -13.23
C TYR A 51 9.51 -19.22 -13.57
N PRO A 52 10.44 -18.35 -13.16
CA PRO A 52 10.40 -16.92 -13.49
C PRO A 52 10.46 -16.70 -15.01
N ALA A 53 9.35 -16.25 -15.58
CA ALA A 53 9.19 -16.11 -17.04
C ALA A 53 8.69 -14.71 -17.45
N SER A 54 8.69 -13.74 -16.54
CA SER A 54 8.32 -12.35 -16.80
C SER A 54 9.54 -11.43 -16.65
N HIS A 55 9.36 -10.18 -17.04
CA HIS A 55 10.30 -9.08 -16.82
C HIS A 55 9.79 -8.15 -15.72
N GLY A 56 9.46 -8.71 -14.54
CA GLY A 56 8.99 -7.99 -13.38
C GLY A 56 7.47 -8.07 -13.13
N CYS A 57 6.65 -8.33 -14.14
CA CYS A 57 5.21 -8.53 -13.95
C CYS A 57 4.88 -9.77 -13.12
N VAL A 58 3.83 -9.68 -12.32
CA VAL A 58 3.31 -10.80 -11.53
C VAL A 58 2.17 -11.46 -12.30
N ARG A 59 2.41 -12.69 -12.78
CA ARG A 59 1.38 -13.49 -13.45
C ARG A 59 0.51 -14.23 -12.44
N LEU A 60 -0.79 -14.15 -12.64
CA LEU A 60 -1.80 -14.74 -11.78
C LEU A 60 -2.62 -15.81 -12.54
N PRO A 61 -3.13 -16.84 -11.85
CA PRO A 61 -4.14 -17.73 -12.42
C PRO A 61 -5.35 -16.90 -12.87
N LYS A 62 -5.93 -17.22 -14.04
CA LYS A 62 -7.01 -16.44 -14.65
C LYS A 62 -8.17 -16.18 -13.66
N ALA A 63 -8.70 -17.23 -13.04
CA ALA A 63 -9.82 -17.09 -12.09
C ALA A 63 -9.48 -16.24 -10.85
N PHE A 64 -8.21 -16.24 -10.42
CA PHE A 64 -7.78 -15.37 -9.33
C PHE A 64 -7.64 -13.93 -9.80
N ALA A 65 -7.04 -13.69 -10.97
CA ALA A 65 -6.90 -12.35 -11.54
C ALA A 65 -8.25 -11.66 -11.76
N GLU A 66 -9.27 -12.39 -12.24
CA GLU A 66 -10.64 -11.90 -12.41
C GLU A 66 -11.24 -11.43 -11.08
N ARG A 67 -11.16 -12.27 -10.03
CA ARG A 67 -11.66 -11.92 -8.70
C ARG A 67 -10.90 -10.75 -8.07
N LEU A 68 -9.57 -10.75 -8.20
CA LEU A 68 -8.75 -9.64 -7.70
C LEU A 68 -9.10 -8.34 -8.42
N TYR A 69 -9.29 -8.40 -9.74
CA TYR A 69 -9.70 -7.27 -10.54
C TYR A 69 -11.02 -6.66 -10.07
N ASP A 70 -11.99 -7.50 -9.69
CA ASP A 70 -13.31 -7.03 -9.26
C ASP A 70 -13.31 -6.36 -7.87
N VAL A 71 -12.42 -6.77 -6.97
CA VAL A 71 -12.37 -6.26 -5.59
C VAL A 71 -11.36 -5.13 -5.37
N THR A 72 -10.50 -4.84 -6.34
CA THR A 72 -9.52 -3.77 -6.28
C THR A 72 -9.94 -2.56 -7.10
N GLN A 73 -9.32 -1.42 -6.85
CA GLN A 73 -9.49 -0.19 -7.64
C GLN A 73 -8.15 0.58 -7.70
N SER A 74 -8.06 1.61 -8.54
CA SER A 74 -6.89 2.49 -8.56
C SER A 74 -6.65 3.08 -7.16
N GLY A 75 -5.37 3.14 -6.75
CA GLY A 75 -4.97 3.52 -5.40
C GLY A 75 -4.95 2.36 -4.39
N THR A 76 -5.46 1.16 -4.72
CA THR A 76 -5.33 0.00 -3.83
C THR A 76 -3.85 -0.32 -3.60
N PRO A 77 -3.36 -0.34 -2.34
CA PRO A 77 -1.98 -0.68 -2.04
C PRO A 77 -1.65 -2.12 -2.40
N VAL A 78 -0.48 -2.33 -2.97
CA VAL A 78 0.09 -3.65 -3.29
C VAL A 78 1.49 -3.74 -2.69
N ILE A 79 1.68 -4.70 -1.80
CA ILE A 79 2.96 -4.91 -1.14
C ILE A 79 3.64 -6.14 -1.74
N ILE A 80 4.81 -5.90 -2.31
CA ILE A 80 5.68 -6.97 -2.79
C ILE A 80 6.71 -7.23 -1.69
N ALA A 81 6.66 -8.41 -1.10
CA ALA A 81 7.50 -8.81 0.03
C ALA A 81 8.04 -10.24 -0.13
N ASP A 82 9.14 -10.54 0.54
CA ASP A 82 9.76 -11.88 0.51
C ASP A 82 9.00 -12.87 1.41
N ALA A 83 8.36 -12.36 2.49
CA ALA A 83 7.54 -13.15 3.40
C ALA A 83 6.47 -12.26 4.03
N ALA A 84 5.32 -12.84 4.38
CA ALA A 84 4.23 -12.17 5.06
C ALA A 84 3.76 -12.96 6.30
N SER A 85 3.31 -12.26 7.33
CA SER A 85 2.62 -12.84 8.48
C SER A 85 1.11 -12.90 8.22
N GLN A 86 0.39 -13.67 9.05
CA GLN A 86 -1.06 -13.67 9.05
C GLN A 86 -1.60 -12.36 9.64
N PRO A 87 -2.70 -11.80 9.10
CA PRO A 87 -3.35 -10.64 9.69
C PRO A 87 -3.81 -10.91 11.13
N SER A 88 -3.71 -9.91 11.98
CA SER A 88 -4.22 -9.93 13.35
C SER A 88 -4.94 -8.63 13.66
N SER A 89 -6.02 -8.69 14.44
CA SER A 89 -6.69 -7.47 14.91
C SER A 89 -5.90 -6.85 16.06
N VAL A 90 -5.72 -5.54 16.00
CA VAL A 90 -5.04 -4.75 17.01
C VAL A 90 -5.93 -3.58 17.39
N TYR A 91 -6.17 -3.39 18.68
CA TYR A 91 -6.89 -2.24 19.20
C TYR A 91 -5.91 -1.12 19.56
N ASP A 92 -6.15 0.09 19.07
CA ASP A 92 -5.39 1.25 19.46
C ASP A 92 -6.27 2.50 19.65
N PRO A 93 -6.43 2.96 20.89
CA PRO A 93 -7.22 4.13 21.20
C PRO A 93 -6.42 5.43 20.98
N GLY A 94 -6.43 5.97 19.79
CA GLY A 94 -5.98 7.33 19.66
C GLY A 94 -4.74 7.58 18.82
N LEU A 95 -4.49 6.70 17.91
CA LEU A 95 -3.41 6.84 16.99
C LEU A 95 -3.67 7.93 15.95
N LEU A 96 -2.72 8.85 15.75
CA LEU A 96 -2.63 9.81 14.65
C LEU A 96 -3.87 10.69 14.37
N LEU A 97 -4.79 10.88 15.32
CA LEU A 97 -6.01 11.62 15.04
C LEU A 97 -6.17 12.85 15.91
N GLY A 98 -6.38 13.97 15.27
CA GLY A 98 -6.94 15.15 15.90
C GLY A 98 -8.37 14.88 16.46
N ALA A 99 -8.80 15.70 17.42
CA ALA A 99 -10.11 15.53 18.07
C ALA A 99 -11.29 15.55 17.07
N GLU A 100 -11.19 16.34 16.01
CA GLU A 100 -12.22 16.47 14.97
C GLU A 100 -12.42 15.20 14.16
N ALA A 101 -11.33 14.52 13.79
CA ALA A 101 -11.40 13.27 13.04
C ALA A 101 -11.97 12.11 13.88
N LYS A 102 -11.77 12.13 15.21
CA LYS A 102 -12.40 11.18 16.14
C LYS A 102 -13.92 11.33 16.15
N ASP A 103 -14.43 12.55 16.17
CA ASP A 103 -15.87 12.84 16.15
C ASP A 103 -16.55 12.40 14.87
N GLU A 104 -15.90 12.62 13.72
CA GLU A 104 -16.42 12.19 12.42
C GLU A 104 -16.51 10.67 12.30
N LEU A 105 -15.49 9.94 12.76
CA LEU A 105 -15.48 8.47 12.76
C LEU A 105 -16.51 7.89 13.72
N GLY A 106 -16.69 8.48 14.90
CA GLY A 106 -17.74 8.11 15.85
C GLY A 106 -19.15 8.22 15.24
N LYS A 107 -19.41 9.26 14.43
CA LYS A 107 -20.67 9.43 13.70
C LYS A 107 -20.85 8.38 12.59
N ALA A 108 -19.78 8.04 11.87
CA ALA A 108 -19.81 7.03 10.80
C ALA A 108 -20.07 5.62 11.33
N SER A 109 -19.52 5.28 12.50
CA SER A 109 -19.65 3.97 13.14
C SER A 109 -21.08 3.67 13.62
N LYS A 110 -21.87 4.70 14.01
CA LYS A 110 -23.26 4.55 14.45
C LYS A 110 -24.23 4.15 13.32
N LYS A 111 -23.84 4.30 12.04
CA LYS A 111 -24.61 3.79 10.91
C LYS A 111 -24.22 2.33 10.63
N LYS A 112 -24.98 1.38 11.21
CA LYS A 112 -24.83 -0.08 11.02
C LYS A 112 -25.07 -0.51 9.56
N LYS A 113 -24.21 -0.09 8.62
CA LYS A 113 -24.07 -0.74 7.32
C LYS A 113 -22.68 -1.35 7.28
N LYS A 114 -22.63 -2.70 7.03
CA LYS A 114 -21.38 -3.33 6.63
C LYS A 114 -20.74 -2.44 5.55
N PRO A 115 -19.43 -2.15 5.61
CA PRO A 115 -18.79 -1.41 4.54
C PRO A 115 -18.97 -2.24 3.26
N ALA A 116 -19.95 -1.87 2.47
CA ALA A 116 -19.98 -2.31 1.09
C ALA A 116 -18.76 -1.66 0.46
N PHE A 117 -17.87 -2.46 -0.12
CA PHE A 117 -16.82 -1.97 -1.01
C PHE A 117 -17.54 -1.25 -2.16
N SER A 118 -17.82 0.01 -1.96
CA SER A 118 -18.41 0.84 -3.00
C SER A 118 -17.28 1.23 -3.94
N LYS A 119 -17.43 0.92 -5.22
CA LYS A 119 -16.51 1.32 -6.30
C LYS A 119 -16.28 2.84 -6.39
N SER A 120 -17.01 3.64 -5.63
CA SER A 120 -16.94 5.10 -5.61
C SER A 120 -16.12 5.71 -4.47
N ASN A 121 -15.61 4.90 -3.53
CA ASN A 121 -14.86 5.44 -2.40
C ASN A 121 -13.38 5.57 -2.74
N ALA A 122 -12.85 6.79 -2.61
CA ALA A 122 -11.42 7.04 -2.75
C ALA A 122 -10.62 6.13 -1.80
N VAL A 123 -9.64 5.42 -2.34
CA VAL A 123 -8.67 4.65 -1.56
C VAL A 123 -7.59 5.60 -1.06
N THR A 124 -7.39 5.62 0.24
CA THR A 124 -6.33 6.41 0.86
C THR A 124 -5.35 5.49 1.56
N SER A 125 -4.08 5.70 1.33
CA SER A 125 -2.99 5.04 2.05
C SER A 125 -1.99 6.06 2.57
N ILE A 126 -1.40 5.74 3.73
CA ILE A 126 -0.33 6.51 4.36
C ILE A 126 0.89 5.60 4.37
N LEU A 127 1.98 6.04 3.73
CA LEU A 127 3.25 5.32 3.70
C LEU A 127 4.29 6.07 4.51
N VAL A 128 4.90 5.40 5.48
CA VAL A 128 6.01 5.93 6.29
C VAL A 128 7.24 5.08 6.14
N SER A 129 8.35 5.71 5.77
CA SER A 129 9.66 5.09 5.73
C SER A 129 10.51 5.54 6.92
N SER A 130 11.06 4.58 7.67
CA SER A 130 12.03 4.90 8.73
C SER A 130 13.43 5.18 8.18
N ALA A 131 13.76 4.68 7.00
CA ALA A 131 15.08 4.82 6.40
C ALA A 131 15.40 6.27 6.00
N ASP A 132 14.44 6.93 5.35
CA ASP A 132 14.57 8.31 4.88
C ASP A 132 13.67 9.29 5.65
N LYS A 133 12.95 8.80 6.67
CA LYS A 133 12.01 9.55 7.51
C LYS A 133 10.92 10.24 6.69
N SER A 134 10.55 9.68 5.55
CA SER A 134 9.51 10.24 4.68
C SER A 134 8.13 9.72 5.07
N ILE A 135 7.12 10.57 4.87
CA ILE A 135 5.72 10.23 4.99
C ILE A 135 4.97 10.73 3.76
N PHE A 136 4.11 9.89 3.22
CA PHE A 136 3.28 10.18 2.04
C PHE A 136 1.82 9.85 2.36
N VAL A 137 0.93 10.77 2.00
CA VAL A 137 -0.51 10.51 1.94
C VAL A 137 -0.86 10.33 0.47
N ILE A 138 -1.36 9.15 0.13
CA ILE A 138 -1.63 8.75 -1.25
C ILE A 138 -3.13 8.51 -1.38
N GLN A 139 -3.78 9.17 -2.35
CA GLN A 139 -5.20 8.98 -2.62
C GLN A 139 -5.41 8.62 -4.09
N ASN A 140 -6.03 7.46 -4.34
CA ASN A 140 -6.26 6.92 -5.69
C ASN A 140 -4.98 6.79 -6.55
N GLY A 141 -3.81 6.63 -5.91
CA GLY A 141 -2.52 6.55 -6.58
C GLY A 141 -1.74 7.87 -6.68
N ASP A 142 -2.38 9.01 -6.41
CA ASP A 142 -1.72 10.31 -6.39
C ASP A 142 -1.23 10.67 -4.97
N ILE A 143 -0.05 11.26 -4.87
CA ILE A 143 0.46 11.83 -3.62
C ILE A 143 -0.28 13.16 -3.40
N VAL A 144 -1.04 13.24 -2.32
CA VAL A 144 -1.81 14.44 -1.95
C VAL A 144 -1.14 15.27 -0.85
N ALA A 145 -0.25 14.64 -0.07
CA ALA A 145 0.64 15.32 0.87
C ALA A 145 1.89 14.47 1.10
N GLU A 146 3.02 15.11 1.34
CA GLU A 146 4.28 14.45 1.69
C GLU A 146 5.14 15.33 2.59
N GLY A 147 6.03 14.69 3.36
CA GLY A 147 6.92 15.43 4.26
C GLY A 147 7.95 14.54 4.93
N LYS A 148 8.70 15.15 5.86
CA LYS A 148 9.60 14.44 6.77
C LYS A 148 8.91 14.23 8.10
N ALA A 149 8.70 12.97 8.47
CA ALA A 149 8.16 12.62 9.78
C ALA A 149 9.27 12.64 10.84
N GLU A 150 8.96 13.18 12.00
CA GLU A 150 9.78 12.96 13.19
C GLU A 150 9.45 11.58 13.75
N ILE A 151 10.48 10.76 14.02
CA ILE A 151 10.33 9.40 14.55
C ILE A 151 11.00 9.34 15.92
N GLU A 152 10.21 9.10 16.96
CA GLU A 152 10.71 8.88 18.30
C GLU A 152 11.52 7.57 18.35
N ASP A 153 12.57 7.54 19.17
CA ASP A 153 13.51 6.42 19.26
C ASP A 153 14.06 5.97 17.88
N PRO A 154 14.76 6.85 17.14
CA PRO A 154 15.15 6.57 15.75
C PRO A 154 16.11 5.37 15.62
N GLY A 155 16.74 4.93 16.71
CA GLY A 155 17.55 3.71 16.76
C GLY A 155 16.74 2.41 16.73
N LYS A 156 15.44 2.48 17.00
CA LYS A 156 14.53 1.33 16.96
C LYS A 156 13.75 1.33 15.66
N LYS A 157 13.94 0.30 14.84
CA LYS A 157 13.21 0.14 13.56
C LYS A 157 11.70 0.24 13.76
N LEU A 158 11.00 0.83 12.77
CA LEU A 158 9.54 0.81 12.71
C LEU A 158 9.04 -0.59 12.32
N GLY A 159 9.83 -1.32 11.55
CA GLY A 159 9.42 -2.57 10.93
C GLY A 159 8.54 -2.34 9.71
N SER A 160 8.29 -3.42 9.00
CA SER A 160 7.45 -3.42 7.82
C SER A 160 6.07 -3.95 8.20
N ASN A 161 5.10 -3.04 8.33
CA ASN A 161 3.77 -3.36 8.82
C ASN A 161 2.69 -2.67 7.97
N VAL A 162 1.53 -3.30 7.92
CA VAL A 162 0.30 -2.77 7.34
C VAL A 162 -0.77 -2.74 8.40
N PHE A 163 -1.42 -1.60 8.55
CA PHE A 163 -2.57 -1.42 9.42
C PHE A 163 -3.74 -0.95 8.56
N ILE A 164 -4.89 -1.58 8.69
CA ILE A 164 -6.13 -1.21 7.99
C ILE A 164 -7.14 -0.81 9.05
N LEU A 165 -7.64 0.41 8.97
CA LEU A 165 -8.67 0.89 9.88
C LEU A 165 -10.00 0.18 9.61
N GLU A 166 -10.47 -0.62 10.56
CA GLU A 166 -11.77 -1.29 10.46
C GLU A 166 -12.91 -0.40 10.93
N LYS A 167 -12.72 0.24 12.08
CA LYS A 167 -13.72 1.14 12.68
C LYS A 167 -13.09 2.13 13.65
N GLY A 168 -13.80 3.22 13.88
CA GLY A 168 -13.53 4.14 14.98
C GLY A 168 -14.83 4.35 15.77
N ASP A 169 -14.74 4.43 17.10
CA ASP A 169 -15.84 4.71 18.02
C ASP A 169 -15.36 5.58 19.20
N GLU A 170 -16.22 5.82 20.18
CA GLU A 170 -15.89 6.66 21.34
C GLU A 170 -14.74 6.09 22.19
N ASP A 171 -14.54 4.77 22.12
CA ASP A 171 -13.48 4.06 22.86
C ASP A 171 -12.14 4.05 22.09
N GLY A 172 -12.14 4.37 20.77
CA GLY A 172 -10.94 4.46 19.94
C GLY A 172 -11.06 3.79 18.56
N PHE A 173 -9.91 3.33 18.02
CA PHE A 173 -9.82 2.77 16.69
C PHE A 173 -9.46 1.29 16.73
N THR A 174 -10.13 0.51 15.90
CA THR A 174 -9.78 -0.90 15.68
C THR A 174 -9.06 -1.02 14.34
N TRP A 175 -7.87 -1.58 14.38
CA TRP A 175 -7.04 -1.80 13.22
C TRP A 175 -6.83 -3.30 13.01
N GLN A 176 -6.90 -3.74 11.77
CA GLN A 176 -6.28 -4.99 11.36
C GLN A 176 -4.82 -4.73 11.04
N ALA A 177 -3.92 -5.53 11.61
CA ALA A 177 -2.50 -5.36 11.39
C ALA A 177 -1.85 -6.63 10.86
N THR A 178 -0.95 -6.47 9.92
CA THR A 178 -0.09 -7.55 9.41
C THR A 178 1.33 -7.04 9.29
N GLY A 179 2.29 -7.83 9.81
CA GLY A 179 3.69 -7.60 9.51
C GLY A 179 4.05 -8.27 8.19
N TYR A 180 4.84 -7.61 7.38
CA TYR A 180 5.45 -8.19 6.20
C TYR A 180 6.97 -8.06 6.31
N SER A 181 7.71 -8.91 5.64
CA SER A 181 9.16 -8.90 5.69
C SER A 181 9.75 -8.82 4.29
N THR A 182 10.87 -8.15 4.22
CA THR A 182 11.80 -8.20 3.10
C THR A 182 12.97 -9.13 3.42
N GLY A 183 12.77 -10.08 4.33
CA GLY A 183 13.76 -11.04 4.81
C GLY A 183 13.11 -12.27 5.47
N LYS A 184 13.88 -13.11 6.13
CA LYS A 184 13.47 -14.46 6.57
C LYS A 184 12.39 -14.53 7.66
N LYS A 185 12.03 -13.43 8.32
CA LYS A 185 10.97 -13.42 9.36
C LYS A 185 10.16 -12.12 9.31
N ALA A 186 8.86 -12.23 9.18
CA ALA A 186 7.96 -11.09 9.36
C ALA A 186 7.96 -10.67 10.84
N ALA A 187 8.00 -9.37 11.09
CA ALA A 187 7.82 -8.83 12.43
C ALA A 187 6.36 -8.98 12.88
N LYS A 188 6.15 -9.16 14.18
CA LYS A 188 4.79 -9.03 14.74
C LYS A 188 4.42 -7.54 14.74
N PRO A 189 3.30 -7.16 14.15
CA PRO A 189 2.87 -5.76 14.15
C PRO A 189 2.57 -5.30 15.59
N SER A 190 2.90 -4.04 15.86
CA SER A 190 2.58 -3.39 17.12
C SER A 190 2.13 -1.96 16.86
N THR A 191 1.04 -1.54 17.43
CA THR A 191 0.50 -0.18 17.32
C THR A 191 1.44 0.86 17.94
N SER A 192 2.26 0.48 18.93
CA SER A 192 3.29 1.36 19.48
C SER A 192 4.27 1.91 18.44
N VAL A 193 4.39 1.25 17.29
CA VAL A 193 5.20 1.72 16.17
C VAL A 193 4.65 3.02 15.61
N VAL A 194 3.35 3.10 15.43
CA VAL A 194 2.69 4.24 14.80
C VAL A 194 2.67 5.46 15.75
N GLN A 195 2.54 5.22 17.07
CA GLN A 195 2.59 6.27 18.10
C GLN A 195 3.92 7.05 18.12
N ARG A 196 4.99 6.45 17.59
CA ARG A 196 6.31 7.07 17.49
C ARG A 196 6.47 8.00 16.30
N ILE A 197 5.47 8.08 15.42
CA ILE A 197 5.54 8.83 14.17
C ILE A 197 4.79 10.15 14.35
N LYS A 198 5.48 11.27 14.15
CA LYS A 198 4.92 12.61 14.21
C LYS A 198 5.02 13.25 12.81
N PRO A 199 3.91 13.32 12.07
CA PRO A 199 3.87 14.00 10.79
C PRO A 199 4.07 15.52 10.95
N PRO A 200 4.54 16.23 9.90
CA PRO A 200 4.41 17.67 9.82
C PRO A 200 2.93 18.10 9.87
N ALA A 201 2.65 19.32 10.30
CA ALA A 201 1.28 19.78 10.54
C ALA A 201 0.38 19.73 9.29
N ASP A 202 0.92 20.04 8.12
CA ASP A 202 0.21 20.00 6.84
C ASP A 202 -0.12 18.55 6.42
N VAL A 203 0.81 17.61 6.62
CA VAL A 203 0.59 16.19 6.38
C VAL A 203 -0.42 15.63 7.39
N GLN A 204 -0.35 16.03 8.65
CA GLN A 204 -1.32 15.64 9.67
C GLN A 204 -2.73 16.09 9.28
N ALA A 205 -2.90 17.35 8.85
CA ALA A 205 -4.18 17.87 8.39
C ALA A 205 -4.73 17.07 7.19
N ALA A 206 -3.86 16.69 6.24
CA ALA A 206 -4.25 15.86 5.11
C ALA A 206 -4.67 14.44 5.52
N ILE A 207 -4.07 13.88 6.57
CA ILE A 207 -4.46 12.60 7.16
C ILE A 207 -5.84 12.73 7.81
N ASP A 208 -6.03 13.74 8.66
CA ASP A 208 -7.26 13.94 9.43
C ASP A 208 -8.47 14.14 8.51
N GLU A 209 -8.31 14.92 7.44
CA GLU A 209 -9.36 15.13 6.42
C GLU A 209 -9.81 13.83 5.73
N ARG A 210 -8.89 12.84 5.63
CA ARG A 210 -9.12 11.61 4.86
C ARG A 210 -9.39 10.39 5.73
N MET A 211 -9.38 10.54 7.06
CA MET A 211 -9.51 9.43 7.98
C MET A 211 -10.92 8.82 7.91
N LYS A 212 -10.99 7.56 7.51
CA LYS A 212 -12.23 6.78 7.41
C LYS A 212 -11.92 5.28 7.44
N PRO A 213 -12.88 4.41 7.80
CA PRO A 213 -12.71 2.97 7.68
C PRO A 213 -12.25 2.57 6.27
N GLY A 214 -11.25 1.69 6.22
CA GLY A 214 -10.60 1.25 4.99
C GLY A 214 -9.32 2.03 4.64
N ILE A 215 -8.95 3.09 5.39
CA ILE A 215 -7.63 3.71 5.22
C ILE A 215 -6.54 2.72 5.58
N VAL A 216 -5.46 2.72 4.81
CA VAL A 216 -4.33 1.82 5.00
C VAL A 216 -3.12 2.62 5.47
N PHE A 217 -2.56 2.23 6.61
CA PHE A 217 -1.31 2.80 7.12
C PHE A 217 -0.19 1.78 7.00
N ILE A 218 0.91 2.16 6.38
CA ILE A 218 2.01 1.28 6.02
C ILE A 218 3.31 1.84 6.58
N THR A 219 4.06 1.02 7.30
CA THR A 219 5.44 1.34 7.70
C THR A 219 6.42 0.47 6.95
N THR A 220 7.60 1.02 6.66
CA THR A 220 8.71 0.28 6.05
C THR A 220 10.04 0.76 6.61
N ASP A 221 11.00 -0.16 6.71
CA ASP A 221 12.40 0.17 7.02
C ASP A 221 13.26 0.33 5.76
N ARG A 222 12.65 0.30 4.57
CA ARG A 222 13.29 0.61 3.30
C ARG A 222 13.04 2.07 2.91
N PRO A 223 13.93 2.70 2.16
CA PRO A 223 13.66 4.01 1.57
C PRO A 223 12.38 3.97 0.74
N ALA A 224 11.57 5.01 0.81
CA ALA A 224 10.37 5.17 -0.03
C ALA A 224 10.71 6.04 -1.25
N THR A 225 11.75 5.64 -1.98
CA THR A 225 12.19 6.29 -3.23
C THR A 225 11.25 5.92 -4.39
N PRO A 226 11.31 6.62 -5.52
CA PRO A 226 10.53 6.28 -6.71
C PRO A 226 10.64 4.81 -7.14
N GLU A 227 11.79 4.15 -6.92
CA GLU A 227 12.03 2.76 -7.30
C GLU A 227 11.33 1.73 -6.38
N THR A 228 10.90 2.15 -5.20
CA THR A 228 10.30 1.25 -4.18
C THR A 228 8.84 1.57 -3.88
N ARG A 229 8.26 2.54 -4.56
CA ARG A 229 6.84 2.93 -4.48
C ARG A 229 6.29 3.33 -5.85
N SER A 230 4.97 3.28 -6.01
CA SER A 230 4.33 3.89 -7.18
C SER A 230 4.41 5.42 -7.11
N GLY A 231 4.59 6.08 -8.24
CA GLY A 231 4.61 7.53 -8.35
C GLY A 231 4.76 7.98 -9.80
N LYS A 232 4.55 9.27 -10.06
CA LYS A 232 4.66 9.86 -11.40
C LYS A 232 6.10 9.85 -11.93
N ASP A 233 7.07 9.82 -11.02
CA ASP A 233 8.51 9.92 -11.31
C ASP A 233 9.22 8.57 -11.23
N PHE A 234 8.46 7.48 -11.21
CA PHE A 234 9.03 6.14 -11.19
C PHE A 234 9.53 5.78 -12.59
N THR A 235 10.83 5.85 -12.80
CA THR A 235 11.50 5.32 -13.97
C THR A 235 12.15 3.99 -13.59
N VAL A 236 11.75 2.87 -14.18
CA VAL A 236 12.56 1.65 -14.12
C VAL A 236 13.88 1.99 -14.83
N MET A 237 14.99 1.82 -14.15
CA MET A 237 16.28 1.92 -14.84
C MET A 237 16.28 0.91 -15.96
N ASP A 238 16.21 1.40 -17.18
CA ASP A 238 16.50 0.63 -18.36
C ASP A 238 17.89 0.04 -18.16
N SER A 239 17.99 -1.28 -18.20
CA SER A 239 19.26 -2.00 -18.13
C SER A 239 20.10 -1.84 -19.42
N GLU A 240 19.95 -0.72 -20.13
CA GLU A 240 20.78 -0.28 -21.23
C GLU A 240 21.79 0.80 -20.80
N GLY A 241 22.42 0.56 -19.66
CA GLY A 241 23.64 1.25 -19.27
C GLY A 241 24.74 0.22 -19.15
N LYS A 242 25.50 0.04 -20.23
CA LYS A 242 26.79 -0.65 -20.18
C LYS A 242 27.71 -0.04 -19.14
#